data_29cee6d373dc812b90736d3207e8d118
#
_entry.id   29cee6d373dc812b90736d3207e8d118
#
_cell.length_a   1.000
_cell.length_b   1.000
_cell.length_c   1.000
_cell.angle_alpha   90.00
_cell.angle_beta   90.00
_cell.angle_gamma   90.00
#
_symmetry.space_group_name_H-M   'P 1'
#
loop_
_entity.id
_entity.type
_entity.pdbx_description
1 polymer ?
#
loop_
_entity_poly.entity_id
_entity_poly.type
_entity_poly.pdbx_seq_one_letter_code
_entity_poly.pdbx_strand_id
1 'polypeptide(L)'
;KLIDTLAEELKIKMQIVRQPSPPKAVEALREGACDVLIMGIEESRWKLVDFTPAVIQFDYAYLVPPGSPIKEISEVDRKGNRISVPAGHASWIALKKLISHAEIIDTDVPDEAFALVRDGDAEIFALPREQLIDYSGMLPGSRILSQGFGVNDVGFAVAKGEPQFLEFMTEFVRRTKSSGLVNKILFDAELISRGFNVTK
;
A
#
# COMPACT_ATOMS: atom_id res chain seq x y z
N LYS A 1 12.10 9.04 -9.85
CA LYS A 1 13.45 8.40 -9.98
C LYS A 1 13.36 7.03 -10.68
N LEU A 2 12.61 6.03 -10.19
CA LEU A 2 12.53 4.71 -10.87
C LEU A 2 11.92 4.83 -12.27
N ILE A 3 10.86 5.63 -12.43
CA ILE A 3 10.25 5.94 -13.74
C ILE A 3 11.22 6.71 -14.64
N ASP A 4 12.02 7.61 -14.09
CA ASP A 4 13.02 8.35 -14.87
C ASP A 4 14.08 7.40 -15.43
N THR A 5 14.54 6.42 -14.62
CA THR A 5 15.46 5.38 -15.08
C THR A 5 14.84 4.54 -16.22
N LEU A 6 13.56 4.18 -16.10
CA LEU A 6 12.85 3.47 -17.16
C LEU A 6 12.73 4.31 -18.44
N ALA A 7 12.43 5.60 -18.31
CA ALA A 7 12.37 6.54 -19.42
C ALA A 7 13.72 6.68 -20.15
N GLU A 8 14.81 6.74 -19.41
CA GLU A 8 16.18 6.79 -19.95
C GLU A 8 16.53 5.51 -20.72
N GLU A 9 16.22 4.33 -20.17
CA GLU A 9 16.48 3.05 -20.85
C GLU A 9 15.69 2.93 -22.16
N LEU A 10 14.43 3.32 -22.15
CA LEU A 10 13.56 3.28 -23.32
C LEU A 10 13.80 4.44 -24.30
N LYS A 11 14.56 5.47 -23.89
CA LYS A 11 14.80 6.71 -24.66
C LYS A 11 13.49 7.42 -25.06
N ILE A 12 12.52 7.43 -24.16
CA ILE A 12 11.22 8.06 -24.37
C ILE A 12 10.92 9.08 -23.26
N LYS A 13 9.94 9.94 -23.51
CA LYS A 13 9.37 10.79 -22.46
C LYS A 13 8.22 10.03 -21.81
N MET A 14 8.27 9.92 -20.48
CA MET A 14 7.18 9.38 -19.70
C MET A 14 6.22 10.47 -19.24
N GLN A 15 4.93 10.20 -19.31
CA GLN A 15 3.89 11.02 -18.72
C GLN A 15 3.28 10.26 -17.55
N ILE A 16 3.29 10.88 -16.37
CA ILE A 16 2.64 10.30 -15.18
C ILE A 16 1.21 10.84 -15.12
N VAL A 17 0.25 9.93 -15.21
CA VAL A 17 -1.19 10.22 -15.09
C VAL A 17 -1.72 9.60 -13.82
N ARG A 18 -2.24 10.43 -12.93
CA ARG A 18 -2.86 9.95 -11.68
C ARG A 18 -4.29 9.50 -11.95
N GLN A 19 -4.64 8.35 -11.42
CA GLN A 19 -6.01 7.83 -11.47
C GLN A 19 -6.68 7.98 -10.09
N PRO A 20 -7.99 8.21 -10.05
CA PRO A 20 -8.70 8.47 -8.79
C PRO A 20 -8.80 7.24 -7.88
N SER A 21 -8.68 6.04 -8.45
CA SER A 21 -8.75 4.79 -7.69
C SER A 21 -8.03 3.65 -8.41
N PRO A 22 -7.61 2.58 -7.69
CA PRO A 22 -7.01 1.41 -8.31
C PRO A 22 -7.87 0.74 -9.41
N PRO A 23 -9.19 0.58 -9.24
CA PRO A 23 -10.04 0.07 -10.33
C PRO A 23 -9.99 0.93 -11.60
N LYS A 24 -10.00 2.26 -11.45
CA LYS A 24 -9.90 3.19 -12.60
C LYS A 24 -8.52 3.14 -13.26
N ALA A 25 -7.47 2.92 -12.50
CA ALA A 25 -6.14 2.70 -13.06
C ALA A 25 -6.08 1.41 -13.91
N VAL A 26 -6.65 0.32 -13.42
CA VAL A 26 -6.73 -0.95 -14.17
C VAL A 26 -7.58 -0.80 -15.43
N GLU A 27 -8.70 -0.08 -15.38
CA GLU A 27 -9.52 0.24 -16.53
C GLU A 27 -8.71 1.00 -17.60
N ALA A 28 -8.03 2.08 -17.21
CA ALA A 28 -7.17 2.89 -18.09
C ALA A 28 -6.06 2.06 -18.76
N LEU A 29 -5.43 1.13 -18.04
CA LEU A 29 -4.43 0.23 -18.60
C LEU A 29 -5.04 -0.72 -19.65
N ARG A 30 -6.21 -1.29 -19.37
CA ARG A 30 -6.91 -2.22 -20.28
C ARG A 30 -7.43 -1.54 -21.54
N GLU A 31 -7.75 -0.25 -21.48
CA GLU A 31 -8.21 0.58 -22.60
C GLU A 31 -7.06 1.19 -23.40
N GLY A 32 -5.81 0.97 -22.98
CA GLY A 32 -4.63 1.55 -23.62
C GLY A 32 -4.45 3.05 -23.37
N ALA A 33 -5.12 3.60 -22.36
CA ALA A 33 -4.93 4.99 -21.94
C ALA A 33 -3.64 5.21 -21.14
N CYS A 34 -3.02 4.12 -20.68
CA CYS A 34 -1.65 4.09 -20.16
C CYS A 34 -1.03 2.74 -20.49
N ASP A 35 0.30 2.68 -20.49
CA ASP A 35 1.08 1.49 -20.89
C ASP A 35 1.50 0.64 -19.67
N VAL A 36 1.66 1.27 -18.52
CA VAL A 36 2.14 0.61 -17.30
C VAL A 36 1.58 1.30 -16.05
N LEU A 37 1.30 0.51 -15.03
CA LEU A 37 0.93 1.00 -13.69
C LEU A 37 1.98 0.62 -12.66
N ILE A 38 2.07 1.42 -11.60
CA ILE A 38 2.73 1.03 -10.34
C ILE A 38 1.63 0.92 -9.31
N MET A 39 1.39 -0.28 -8.78
CA MET A 39 0.29 -0.52 -7.86
C MET A 39 0.50 -1.77 -7.01
N GLY A 40 -0.32 -1.91 -5.96
CA GLY A 40 -0.35 -3.11 -5.14
C GLY A 40 -0.71 -4.36 -5.95
N ILE A 41 0.06 -5.42 -5.71
CA ILE A 41 -0.17 -6.74 -6.32
C ILE A 41 -1.27 -7.44 -5.53
N GLU A 42 -2.46 -7.51 -6.12
CA GLU A 42 -3.64 -8.13 -5.53
C GLU A 42 -4.16 -9.28 -6.41
N GLU A 43 -4.43 -10.41 -5.81
CA GLU A 43 -4.92 -11.60 -6.53
C GLU A 43 -6.18 -11.32 -7.36
N SER A 44 -7.07 -10.49 -6.84
CA SER A 44 -8.29 -10.07 -7.54
C SER A 44 -8.02 -9.38 -8.88
N ARG A 45 -6.83 -8.82 -9.08
CA ARG A 45 -6.42 -8.12 -10.29
C ARG A 45 -5.72 -9.00 -11.31
N TRP A 46 -5.25 -10.20 -10.93
CA TRP A 46 -4.51 -11.12 -11.82
C TRP A 46 -5.29 -11.56 -13.06
N LYS A 47 -6.61 -11.52 -12.99
CA LYS A 47 -7.46 -11.80 -14.16
C LYS A 47 -7.54 -10.64 -15.15
N LEU A 48 -7.18 -9.45 -14.73
CA LEU A 48 -7.35 -8.21 -15.49
C LEU A 48 -6.06 -7.69 -16.11
N VAL A 49 -4.94 -7.87 -15.40
CA VAL A 49 -3.60 -7.37 -15.77
C VAL A 49 -2.55 -8.40 -15.42
N ASP A 50 -1.35 -8.25 -15.98
CA ASP A 50 -0.18 -9.05 -15.61
C ASP A 50 0.77 -8.20 -14.77
N PHE A 51 1.37 -8.80 -13.72
CA PHE A 51 2.29 -8.13 -12.81
C PHE A 51 3.72 -8.62 -12.97
N THR A 52 4.67 -7.72 -12.83
CA THR A 52 6.06 -8.09 -12.55
C THR A 52 6.17 -8.67 -11.14
N PRO A 53 7.29 -9.29 -10.78
CA PRO A 53 7.64 -9.46 -9.37
C PRO A 53 7.59 -8.13 -8.62
N ALA A 54 7.34 -8.18 -7.33
CA ALA A 54 7.29 -6.99 -6.50
C ALA A 54 8.63 -6.24 -6.49
N VAL A 55 8.56 -4.93 -6.56
CA VAL A 55 9.71 -4.01 -6.48
C VAL A 55 9.97 -3.64 -5.03
N ILE A 56 8.91 -3.21 -4.36
CA ILE A 56 8.90 -2.77 -2.98
C ILE A 56 7.72 -3.37 -2.25
N GLN A 57 7.79 -3.36 -0.93
CA GLN A 57 6.66 -3.67 -0.05
C GLN A 57 6.55 -2.63 1.05
N PHE A 58 5.37 -2.47 1.59
CA PHE A 58 5.11 -1.72 2.81
C PHE A 58 4.14 -2.48 3.70
N ASP A 59 4.25 -2.27 5.00
CA ASP A 59 3.41 -2.95 5.96
C ASP A 59 2.11 -2.17 6.28
N TYR A 60 1.07 -2.94 6.58
CA TYR A 60 -0.14 -2.43 7.20
C TYR A 60 0.04 -2.44 8.71
N ALA A 61 -0.39 -1.38 9.36
CA ALA A 61 -0.26 -1.23 10.81
C ALA A 61 -1.55 -0.69 11.42
N TYR A 62 -1.54 -0.60 12.74
CA TYR A 62 -2.61 -0.06 13.53
C TYR A 62 -2.15 1.21 14.26
N LEU A 63 -2.96 2.25 14.22
CA LEU A 63 -2.81 3.42 15.07
C LEU A 63 -3.86 3.34 16.18
N VAL A 64 -3.44 3.59 17.39
CA VAL A 64 -4.30 3.66 18.57
C VAL A 64 -4.23 5.07 19.19
N PRO A 65 -5.34 5.60 19.76
CA PRO A 65 -5.39 6.93 20.32
C PRO A 65 -4.56 7.07 21.60
N PRO A 66 -4.32 8.31 22.07
CA PRO A 66 -3.67 8.57 23.34
C PRO A 66 -4.36 7.84 24.48
N GLY A 67 -3.56 7.26 25.39
CA GLY A 67 -4.09 6.53 26.54
C GLY A 67 -4.68 5.15 26.26
N SER A 68 -4.71 4.71 24.99
CA SER A 68 -5.22 3.38 24.63
C SER A 68 -4.49 2.28 25.42
N PRO A 69 -5.21 1.30 25.98
CA PRO A 69 -4.63 0.14 26.64
C PRO A 69 -4.00 -0.86 25.68
N ILE A 70 -4.34 -0.78 24.39
CA ILE A 70 -3.85 -1.68 23.33
C ILE A 70 -2.38 -1.36 23.04
N LYS A 71 -1.47 -2.28 23.37
CA LYS A 71 -0.02 -2.11 23.21
C LYS A 71 0.57 -3.02 22.13
N GLU A 72 -0.07 -4.15 21.90
CA GLU A 72 0.43 -5.21 21.04
C GLU A 72 -0.66 -5.69 20.06
N ILE A 73 -0.23 -6.27 18.95
CA ILE A 73 -1.13 -6.77 17.91
C ILE A 73 -2.09 -7.87 18.42
N SER A 74 -1.65 -8.68 19.37
CA SER A 74 -2.46 -9.72 20.01
C SER A 74 -3.68 -9.18 20.77
N GLU A 75 -3.71 -7.89 21.04
CA GLU A 75 -4.79 -7.22 21.74
C GLU A 75 -5.82 -6.57 20.78
N VAL A 76 -5.52 -6.54 19.49
CA VAL A 76 -6.36 -5.87 18.47
C VAL A 76 -7.65 -6.66 18.22
N ASP A 77 -7.56 -7.95 17.92
CA ASP A 77 -8.72 -8.78 17.60
C ASP A 77 -9.42 -9.30 18.86
N ARG A 78 -9.97 -8.39 19.65
CA ARG A 78 -10.74 -8.71 20.87
C ARG A 78 -12.16 -8.20 20.75
N LYS A 79 -13.11 -8.96 21.30
CA LYS A 79 -14.51 -8.53 21.40
C LYS A 79 -14.59 -7.19 22.15
N GLY A 80 -15.29 -6.23 21.56
CA GLY A 80 -15.45 -4.88 22.06
C GLY A 80 -14.48 -3.86 21.47
N ASN A 81 -13.44 -4.28 20.76
CA ASN A 81 -12.63 -3.38 19.95
C ASN A 81 -13.34 -3.09 18.61
N ARG A 82 -13.26 -1.83 18.17
CA ARG A 82 -13.74 -1.36 16.87
C ARG A 82 -12.54 -0.87 16.07
N ILE A 83 -12.38 -1.39 14.86
CA ILE A 83 -11.28 -1.08 13.95
C ILE A 83 -11.85 -0.31 12.77
N SER A 84 -11.54 0.96 12.66
CA SER A 84 -11.91 1.78 11.51
C SER A 84 -10.93 1.60 10.36
N VAL A 85 -11.45 1.52 9.14
CA VAL A 85 -10.65 1.33 7.92
C VAL A 85 -11.43 1.75 6.69
N PRO A 86 -10.81 2.40 5.68
CA PRO A 86 -11.49 2.71 4.43
C PRO A 86 -11.80 1.44 3.63
N ALA A 87 -13.05 1.27 3.24
CA ALA A 87 -13.51 0.13 2.45
C ALA A 87 -12.83 0.04 1.08
N GLY A 88 -12.56 -1.17 0.64
CA GLY A 88 -11.90 -1.41 -0.65
C GLY A 88 -10.40 -1.14 -0.69
N HIS A 89 -9.81 -0.59 0.37
CA HIS A 89 -8.35 -0.50 0.51
C HIS A 89 -7.74 -1.89 0.71
N ALA A 90 -6.48 -2.06 0.33
CA ALA A 90 -5.79 -3.34 0.49
C ALA A 90 -5.64 -3.73 1.99
N SER A 91 -5.48 -2.75 2.89
CA SER A 91 -5.54 -2.96 4.35
C SER A 91 -6.89 -3.51 4.82
N TRP A 92 -7.99 -3.02 4.26
CA TRP A 92 -9.33 -3.54 4.53
C TRP A 92 -9.49 -5.00 4.07
N ILE A 93 -9.00 -5.33 2.87
CA ILE A 93 -9.02 -6.70 2.33
C ILE A 93 -8.23 -7.64 3.26
N ALA A 94 -7.06 -7.20 3.75
CA ALA A 94 -6.25 -7.96 4.70
C ALA A 94 -6.97 -8.16 6.04
N LEU A 95 -7.59 -7.11 6.59
CA LEU A 95 -8.33 -7.16 7.84
C LEU A 95 -9.49 -8.15 7.80
N LYS A 96 -10.29 -8.14 6.73
CA LYS A 96 -11.44 -9.06 6.58
C LYS A 96 -11.04 -10.55 6.61
N LYS A 97 -9.76 -10.85 6.32
CA LYS A 97 -9.23 -12.23 6.40
C LYS A 97 -8.66 -12.58 7.79
N LEU A 98 -8.30 -11.58 8.58
CA LEU A 98 -7.55 -11.77 9.83
C LEU A 98 -8.42 -11.57 11.08
N ILE A 99 -9.36 -10.62 11.04
CA ILE A 99 -10.17 -10.23 12.20
C ILE A 99 -11.39 -11.14 12.31
N SER A 100 -11.55 -11.70 13.51
CA SER A 100 -12.63 -12.65 13.83
C SER A 100 -13.50 -12.22 15.01
N HIS A 101 -13.02 -11.36 15.90
CA HIS A 101 -13.68 -11.00 17.15
C HIS A 101 -13.96 -9.51 17.30
N ALA A 102 -13.05 -8.65 16.80
CA ALA A 102 -13.23 -7.21 16.79
C ALA A 102 -14.21 -6.81 15.68
N GLU A 103 -14.88 -5.68 15.86
CA GLU A 103 -15.75 -5.09 14.86
C GLU A 103 -14.92 -4.29 13.84
N ILE A 104 -15.21 -4.45 12.55
CA ILE A 104 -14.62 -3.62 11.50
C ILE A 104 -15.64 -2.57 11.08
N ILE A 105 -15.30 -1.30 11.25
CA ILE A 105 -16.11 -0.15 10.82
C ILE A 105 -15.56 0.32 9.47
N ASP A 106 -16.35 0.11 8.43
CA ASP A 106 -16.06 0.53 7.07
C ASP A 106 -16.37 2.02 6.90
N THR A 107 -15.49 2.78 6.23
CA THR A 107 -15.68 4.18 5.87
C THR A 107 -15.40 4.39 4.39
N ASP A 108 -15.80 5.53 3.83
CA ASP A 108 -15.55 5.81 2.41
C ASP A 108 -14.14 6.30 2.14
N VAL A 109 -13.58 7.07 3.08
CA VAL A 109 -12.25 7.69 2.96
C VAL A 109 -11.43 7.55 4.26
N PRO A 110 -10.08 7.63 4.17
CA PRO A 110 -9.21 7.53 5.34
C PRO A 110 -9.49 8.57 6.43
N ASP A 111 -9.85 9.80 6.05
CA ASP A 111 -10.12 10.88 7.01
C ASP A 111 -11.33 10.59 7.91
N GLU A 112 -12.36 9.93 7.39
CA GLU A 112 -13.51 9.48 8.18
C GLU A 112 -13.10 8.38 9.17
N ALA A 113 -12.30 7.40 8.72
CA ALA A 113 -11.80 6.35 9.59
C ALA A 113 -10.93 6.90 10.72
N PHE A 114 -10.10 7.90 10.42
CA PHE A 114 -9.31 8.61 11.41
C PHE A 114 -10.18 9.39 12.40
N ALA A 115 -11.22 10.07 11.92
CA ALA A 115 -12.13 10.82 12.76
C ALA A 115 -12.79 9.94 13.81
N LEU A 116 -13.22 8.73 13.48
CA LEU A 116 -13.80 7.78 14.43
C LEU A 116 -12.85 7.48 15.62
N VAL A 117 -11.54 7.33 15.35
CA VAL A 117 -10.56 7.08 16.42
C VAL A 117 -10.27 8.34 17.22
N ARG A 118 -10.16 9.49 16.55
CA ARG A 118 -9.94 10.78 17.22
C ARG A 118 -11.08 11.13 18.17
N ASP A 119 -12.32 10.84 17.77
CA ASP A 119 -13.54 11.22 18.49
C ASP A 119 -13.99 10.15 19.52
N GLY A 120 -13.30 8.97 19.55
CA GLY A 120 -13.57 7.89 20.49
C GLY A 120 -14.66 6.90 20.03
N ASP A 121 -15.06 6.96 18.78
CA ASP A 121 -16.04 6.07 18.16
C ASP A 121 -15.41 4.76 17.64
N ALA A 122 -14.08 4.69 17.58
CA ALA A 122 -13.31 3.47 17.33
C ALA A 122 -12.04 3.45 18.19
N GLU A 123 -11.55 2.27 18.52
CA GLU A 123 -10.35 2.05 19.33
C GLU A 123 -9.08 1.99 18.48
N ILE A 124 -9.22 1.69 17.19
CA ILE A 124 -8.08 1.36 16.31
C ILE A 124 -8.35 1.89 14.92
N PHE A 125 -7.34 2.51 14.31
CA PHE A 125 -7.34 2.89 12.90
C PHE A 125 -6.32 2.04 12.14
N ALA A 126 -6.72 1.42 11.04
CA ALA A 126 -5.90 0.50 10.25
C ALA A 126 -5.63 1.03 8.85
N LEU A 127 -4.35 1.23 8.51
CA LEU A 127 -3.88 1.69 7.19
C LEU A 127 -2.44 1.22 6.91
N PRO A 128 -1.89 1.49 5.70
CA PRO A 128 -0.45 1.47 5.47
C PRO A 128 0.29 2.35 6.48
N ARG A 129 1.40 1.83 7.00
CA ARG A 129 2.19 2.49 8.07
C ARG A 129 2.60 3.91 7.68
N GLU A 130 3.00 4.15 6.43
CA GLU A 130 3.44 5.46 5.98
C GLU A 130 2.34 6.53 6.09
N GLN A 131 1.09 6.14 5.85
CA GLN A 131 -0.05 7.04 6.02
C GLN A 131 -0.37 7.24 7.51
N LEU A 132 -0.31 6.18 8.31
CA LEU A 132 -0.52 6.29 9.75
C LEU A 132 0.49 7.22 10.44
N ILE A 133 1.70 7.38 9.91
CA ILE A 133 2.68 8.33 10.43
C ILE A 133 2.15 9.76 10.29
N ASP A 134 1.55 10.10 9.14
CA ASP A 134 0.97 11.41 8.92
C ASP A 134 -0.23 11.66 9.85
N TYR A 135 -1.12 10.68 9.99
CA TYR A 135 -2.27 10.75 10.92
C TYR A 135 -1.85 10.79 12.40
N SER A 136 -0.79 10.06 12.77
CA SER A 136 -0.24 10.13 14.13
C SER A 136 0.28 11.53 14.46
N GLY A 137 0.85 12.24 13.49
CA GLY A 137 1.23 13.64 13.62
C GLY A 137 0.04 14.59 13.92
N MET A 138 -1.16 14.23 13.43
CA MET A 138 -2.40 14.99 13.67
C MET A 138 -3.09 14.63 15.01
N LEU A 139 -2.68 13.54 15.67
CA LEU A 139 -3.22 13.09 16.95
C LEU A 139 -2.09 12.91 17.99
N PRO A 140 -1.59 13.98 18.61
CA PRO A 140 -0.48 13.90 19.55
C PRO A 140 -0.73 12.91 20.70
N GLY A 141 0.25 12.05 20.96
CA GLY A 141 0.14 10.98 21.96
C GLY A 141 -0.48 9.69 21.45
N SER A 142 -0.96 9.65 20.21
CA SER A 142 -1.32 8.40 19.55
C SER A 142 -0.08 7.53 19.32
N ARG A 143 -0.28 6.23 19.08
CA ARG A 143 0.81 5.29 18.83
C ARG A 143 0.48 4.39 17.64
N ILE A 144 1.48 4.19 16.78
CA ILE A 144 1.43 3.13 15.77
C ILE A 144 2.04 1.88 16.41
N LEU A 145 1.31 0.76 16.37
CA LEU A 145 1.83 -0.50 16.91
C LEU A 145 3.07 -0.93 16.12
N SER A 146 4.07 -1.44 16.83
CA SER A 146 5.35 -1.81 16.23
C SER A 146 5.20 -2.94 15.20
N GLN A 147 4.37 -3.94 15.52
CA GLN A 147 4.07 -5.05 14.63
C GLN A 147 2.92 -4.70 13.69
N GLY A 148 3.14 -4.92 12.38
CA GLY A 148 2.10 -4.81 11.36
C GLY A 148 1.26 -6.09 11.25
N PHE A 149 0.11 -5.99 10.57
CA PHE A 149 -0.81 -7.12 10.36
C PHE A 149 -0.77 -7.70 8.94
N GLY A 150 0.11 -7.21 8.11
CA GLY A 150 0.29 -7.68 6.75
C GLY A 150 1.23 -6.77 5.97
N VAL A 151 1.51 -7.17 4.75
CA VAL A 151 2.33 -6.40 3.81
C VAL A 151 1.59 -6.21 2.51
N ASN A 152 1.87 -5.12 1.83
CA ASN A 152 1.45 -4.87 0.47
C ASN A 152 2.67 -4.89 -0.45
N ASP A 153 2.71 -5.86 -1.32
CA ASP A 153 3.68 -5.93 -2.39
C ASP A 153 3.28 -4.99 -3.52
N VAL A 154 4.20 -4.16 -3.98
CA VAL A 154 3.98 -3.21 -5.07
C VAL A 154 4.87 -3.58 -6.25
N GLY A 155 4.28 -3.68 -7.41
CA GLY A 155 4.97 -3.99 -8.66
C GLY A 155 4.46 -3.16 -9.82
N PHE A 156 5.03 -3.41 -10.99
CA PHE A 156 4.48 -2.88 -12.22
C PHE A 156 3.39 -3.82 -12.74
N ALA A 157 2.32 -3.24 -13.27
CA ALA A 157 1.28 -3.97 -14.00
C ALA A 157 1.26 -3.52 -15.46
N VAL A 158 1.11 -4.49 -16.36
CA VAL A 158 0.98 -4.30 -17.81
C VAL A 158 -0.33 -4.92 -18.30
N ALA A 159 -0.78 -4.52 -19.48
CA ALA A 159 -1.99 -5.07 -20.08
C ALA A 159 -1.81 -6.58 -20.35
N LYS A 160 -2.92 -7.32 -20.31
CA LYS A 160 -2.95 -8.73 -20.70
C LYS A 160 -2.58 -8.89 -22.18
N GLY A 161 -1.83 -9.96 -22.47
CA GLY A 161 -1.45 -10.27 -23.85
C GLY A 161 -0.19 -9.59 -24.35
N GLU A 162 0.56 -8.93 -23.46
CA GLU A 162 1.82 -8.25 -23.76
C GLU A 162 3.03 -8.98 -23.12
N PRO A 163 3.31 -10.25 -23.47
CA PRO A 163 4.32 -11.06 -22.78
C PRO A 163 5.73 -10.50 -22.94
N GLN A 164 6.07 -9.89 -24.10
CA GLN A 164 7.39 -9.32 -24.33
C GLN A 164 7.60 -8.06 -23.45
N PHE A 165 6.57 -7.25 -23.30
CA PHE A 165 6.64 -6.06 -22.44
C PHE A 165 6.68 -6.46 -20.97
N LEU A 166 5.93 -7.47 -20.56
CA LEU A 166 6.00 -8.02 -19.20
C LEU A 166 7.41 -8.57 -18.89
N GLU A 167 8.02 -9.29 -19.83
CA GLU A 167 9.38 -9.81 -19.67
C GLU A 167 10.40 -8.69 -19.53
N PHE A 168 10.32 -7.67 -20.42
CA PHE A 168 11.17 -6.47 -20.33
C PHE A 168 11.02 -5.78 -18.96
N MET A 169 9.80 -5.55 -18.50
CA MET A 169 9.53 -4.91 -17.21
C MET A 169 10.00 -5.78 -16.02
N THR A 170 9.87 -7.09 -16.12
CA THR A 170 10.36 -8.03 -15.12
C THR A 170 11.88 -7.96 -15.00
N GLU A 171 12.58 -7.94 -16.15
CA GLU A 171 14.03 -7.81 -16.19
C GLU A 171 14.49 -6.43 -15.67
N PHE A 172 13.77 -5.37 -16.00
CA PHE A 172 14.01 -4.03 -15.43
C PHE A 172 13.91 -4.05 -13.90
N VAL A 173 12.88 -4.66 -13.33
CA VAL A 173 12.72 -4.82 -11.88
C VAL A 173 13.90 -5.59 -11.29
N ARG A 174 14.27 -6.73 -11.88
CA ARG A 174 15.39 -7.55 -11.41
C ARG A 174 16.70 -6.76 -11.36
N ARG A 175 17.03 -6.05 -12.43
CA ARG A 175 18.27 -5.25 -12.54
C ARG A 175 18.29 -4.08 -11.55
N THR A 176 17.19 -3.36 -11.44
CA THR A 176 17.12 -2.19 -10.53
C THR A 176 17.16 -2.61 -9.05
N LYS A 177 16.63 -3.78 -8.72
CA LYS A 177 16.79 -4.38 -7.38
C LYS A 177 18.24 -4.83 -7.14
N SER A 178 18.82 -5.62 -8.05
CA SER A 178 20.19 -6.18 -7.88
C SER A 178 21.28 -5.12 -7.88
N SER A 179 21.09 -4.01 -8.58
CA SER A 179 22.04 -2.87 -8.57
C SER A 179 21.96 -2.02 -7.29
N GLY A 180 20.99 -2.27 -6.40
CA GLY A 180 20.74 -1.45 -5.22
C GLY A 180 20.05 -0.12 -5.50
N LEU A 181 19.65 0.15 -6.76
CA LEU A 181 19.00 1.41 -7.13
C LEU A 181 17.70 1.63 -6.35
N VAL A 182 16.87 0.58 -6.20
CA VAL A 182 15.61 0.67 -5.44
C VAL A 182 15.88 1.02 -3.98
N ASN A 183 16.86 0.37 -3.34
CA ASN A 183 17.28 0.71 -1.97
C ASN A 183 17.72 2.17 -1.84
N LYS A 184 18.54 2.63 -2.79
CA LYS A 184 19.00 4.02 -2.82
C LYS A 184 17.82 5.01 -2.96
N ILE A 185 16.86 4.71 -3.82
CA ILE A 185 15.67 5.55 -4.02
C ILE A 185 14.84 5.63 -2.73
N LEU A 186 14.62 4.51 -2.05
CA LEU A 186 13.87 4.47 -0.78
C LEU A 186 14.62 5.23 0.33
N PHE A 187 15.93 5.08 0.41
CA PHE A 187 16.78 5.79 1.38
C PHE A 187 16.77 7.31 1.14
N ASP A 188 17.04 7.74 -0.09
CA ASP A 188 17.07 9.17 -0.48
C ASP A 188 15.70 9.87 -0.29
N ALA A 189 14.61 9.11 -0.31
CA ALA A 189 13.26 9.61 -0.11
C ALA A 189 12.74 9.42 1.32
N GLU A 190 13.60 8.94 2.24
CA GLU A 190 13.27 8.63 3.66
C GLU A 190 12.11 7.63 3.83
N LEU A 191 11.84 6.84 2.79
CA LEU A 191 10.69 5.91 2.79
C LEU A 191 10.94 4.67 3.64
N ILE A 192 12.22 4.30 3.89
CA ILE A 192 12.56 3.16 4.75
C ILE A 192 12.06 3.41 6.18
N SER A 193 12.24 4.61 6.71
CA SER A 193 11.73 5.00 8.04
C SER A 193 10.19 5.03 8.10
N ARG A 194 9.53 5.11 6.95
CA ARG A 194 8.08 5.08 6.81
C ARG A 194 7.51 3.68 6.53
N GLY A 195 8.33 2.62 6.63
CA GLY A 195 7.88 1.24 6.50
C GLY A 195 7.98 0.63 5.10
N PHE A 196 8.60 1.33 4.13
CA PHE A 196 8.88 0.76 2.82
C PHE A 196 10.16 -0.08 2.82
N ASN A 197 10.11 -1.23 2.17
CA ASN A 197 11.24 -2.14 2.02
C ASN A 197 11.35 -2.65 0.58
N VAL A 198 12.56 -3.00 0.15
CA VAL A 198 12.76 -3.73 -1.11
C VAL A 198 12.38 -5.18 -0.88
N THR A 199 11.61 -5.76 -1.77
CA THR A 199 11.28 -7.19 -1.72
C THR A 199 12.54 -8.03 -2.01
N LYS A 200 12.60 -9.21 -1.40
CA LYS A 200 13.68 -10.18 -1.67
C LYS A 200 13.63 -10.75 -3.08
#